data_8e4a9c576f8fa4f24e5ec0f2d5293ece
#
_entry.id   8e4a9c576f8fa4f24e5ec0f2d5293ece
#
_cell.length_a   1.000
_cell.length_b   1.000
_cell.length_c   1.000
_cell.angle_alpha   90.00
_cell.angle_beta   90.00
_cell.angle_gamma   90.00
#
_symmetry.space_group_name_H-M   'P 1'
#
loop_
_entity.id
_entity.type
_entity.pdbx_description
1 polymer ?
#
loop_
_entity_poly.entity_id
_entity_poly.type
_entity_poly.pdbx_seq_one_letter_code
_entity_poly.pdbx_strand_id
1 'polypeptide(L)'
;GVYNILRTAGINFVDTVGNYQILYTKGKKLIFQLSHTGEKAPIALNKAYPIFQEAGLKVIFYLLQDVDNVGKTFREIKEQCDVSLGTIKNVLDELETRKFVLTTKRKRILKDKRRLLDLWVENYHHVLKPKLLVKHFAFRDEQSKTQWDKIVLPEGICWGGECAAYQVNGYLTPQKFEIYTDVAWGNLMKTGAMRATEGEITMYQKFWKGSTMPIILIYADLLGDGNSRSIEAANKILNDELSNFK
;
A
#
# COMPACT_ATOMS: atom_id res chain seq x y z
N GLY A 1 -11.39 -34.69 -12.10
CA GLY A 1 -11.53 -33.27 -12.28
C GLY A 1 -12.93 -32.78 -11.87
N VAL A 2 -13.14 -31.49 -11.80
CA VAL A 2 -14.42 -30.85 -11.35
C VAL A 2 -15.63 -31.38 -12.13
N TYR A 3 -15.52 -31.62 -13.45
CA TYR A 3 -16.60 -32.20 -14.27
C TYR A 3 -17.13 -33.52 -13.75
N ASN A 4 -16.22 -34.42 -13.37
CA ASN A 4 -16.63 -35.75 -12.88
C ASN A 4 -17.39 -35.60 -11.56
N ILE A 5 -16.97 -34.68 -10.70
CA ILE A 5 -17.65 -34.39 -9.43
C ILE A 5 -19.08 -33.87 -9.70
N LEU A 6 -19.23 -32.86 -10.58
CA LEU A 6 -20.52 -32.27 -10.91
C LEU A 6 -21.44 -33.26 -11.61
N ARG A 7 -20.89 -34.09 -12.51
CA ARG A 7 -21.65 -35.16 -13.17
C ARG A 7 -22.15 -36.21 -12.20
N THR A 8 -21.28 -36.67 -11.31
CA THR A 8 -21.65 -37.70 -10.29
C THR A 8 -22.68 -37.14 -9.30
N ALA A 9 -22.58 -35.84 -8.98
CA ALA A 9 -23.53 -35.15 -8.11
C ALA A 9 -24.86 -34.79 -8.81
N GLY A 10 -25.00 -35.05 -10.12
CA GLY A 10 -26.20 -34.71 -10.86
C GLY A 10 -26.48 -33.21 -10.99
N ILE A 11 -25.43 -32.39 -10.95
CA ILE A 11 -25.54 -30.92 -10.99
C ILE A 11 -25.47 -30.47 -12.46
N ASN A 12 -26.43 -29.63 -12.85
CA ASN A 12 -26.41 -28.96 -14.14
C ASN A 12 -25.32 -27.90 -14.19
N PHE A 13 -24.53 -27.89 -15.24
CA PHE A 13 -23.46 -26.91 -15.44
C PHE A 13 -23.23 -26.63 -16.94
N VAL A 14 -22.62 -25.50 -17.22
CA VAL A 14 -22.06 -25.11 -18.51
C VAL A 14 -20.78 -24.31 -18.25
N ASP A 15 -19.77 -24.49 -19.07
CA ASP A 15 -18.53 -23.71 -18.98
C ASP A 15 -18.27 -22.87 -20.26
N THR A 16 -17.20 -22.09 -20.22
CA THR A 16 -16.84 -21.14 -21.29
C THR A 16 -16.28 -21.79 -22.56
N VAL A 17 -15.94 -23.08 -22.52
CA VAL A 17 -15.47 -23.85 -23.69
C VAL A 17 -16.53 -24.84 -24.21
N GLY A 18 -17.74 -24.74 -23.71
CA GLY A 18 -18.88 -25.51 -24.20
C GLY A 18 -19.07 -26.89 -23.57
N ASN A 19 -18.37 -27.19 -22.46
CA ASN A 19 -18.72 -28.37 -21.69
C ASN A 19 -19.99 -28.12 -20.89
N TYR A 20 -20.93 -29.04 -20.96
CA TYR A 20 -22.16 -28.91 -20.20
C TYR A 20 -22.77 -30.26 -19.81
N GLN A 21 -23.56 -30.22 -18.78
CA GLN A 21 -24.53 -31.23 -18.42
C GLN A 21 -25.84 -30.57 -18.02
N ILE A 22 -26.90 -30.99 -18.65
CA ILE A 22 -28.27 -30.57 -18.34
C ILE A 22 -29.11 -31.79 -18.09
N LEU A 23 -29.61 -31.91 -16.87
CA LEU A 23 -30.49 -32.95 -16.40
C LEU A 23 -31.86 -32.33 -16.12
N TYR A 24 -32.91 -32.87 -16.69
CA TYR A 24 -34.29 -32.50 -16.35
C TYR A 24 -35.00 -33.69 -15.74
N THR A 25 -35.45 -33.52 -14.51
CA THR A 25 -36.19 -34.53 -13.77
C THR A 25 -37.58 -34.06 -13.41
N LYS A 26 -38.56 -34.97 -13.43
CA LYS A 26 -39.90 -34.73 -12.89
C LYS A 26 -40.10 -35.68 -11.70
N GLY A 27 -40.02 -35.13 -10.50
CA GLY A 27 -39.96 -35.92 -9.30
C GLY A 27 -38.68 -36.79 -9.28
N LYS A 28 -38.81 -38.11 -9.09
CA LYS A 28 -37.67 -39.06 -9.12
C LYS A 28 -37.34 -39.57 -10.52
N LYS A 29 -38.11 -39.19 -11.56
CA LYS A 29 -37.97 -39.70 -12.92
C LYS A 29 -37.09 -38.74 -13.73
N LEU A 30 -35.97 -39.22 -14.30
CA LEU A 30 -35.19 -38.50 -15.31
C LEU A 30 -35.98 -38.45 -16.59
N ILE A 31 -36.23 -37.25 -17.11
CA ILE A 31 -36.98 -36.99 -18.36
C ILE A 31 -36.02 -36.90 -19.54
N PHE A 32 -34.94 -36.10 -19.41
CA PHE A 32 -33.88 -36.08 -20.41
C PHE A 32 -32.56 -35.68 -19.80
N GLN A 33 -31.49 -36.06 -20.48
CA GLN A 33 -30.12 -35.67 -20.17
C GLN A 33 -29.45 -35.22 -21.48
N LEU A 34 -28.82 -34.05 -21.42
CA LEU A 34 -27.91 -33.56 -22.43
C LEU A 34 -26.56 -33.35 -21.81
N SER A 35 -25.49 -33.84 -22.41
CA SER A 35 -24.15 -33.62 -21.95
C SER A 35 -23.17 -33.55 -23.11
N HIS A 36 -22.21 -32.66 -23.00
CA HIS A 36 -21.08 -32.54 -23.91
C HIS A 36 -19.82 -32.40 -23.10
N THR A 37 -18.76 -33.04 -23.54
CA THR A 37 -17.41 -32.95 -22.94
C THR A 37 -16.45 -32.65 -24.08
N GLY A 38 -16.10 -31.38 -24.22
CA GLY A 38 -15.13 -30.89 -25.16
C GLY A 38 -13.72 -30.82 -24.57
N GLU A 39 -12.89 -29.94 -25.08
CA GLU A 39 -11.57 -29.68 -24.55
C GLU A 39 -11.62 -29.17 -23.11
N LYS A 40 -10.60 -29.51 -22.33
CA LYS A 40 -10.45 -28.92 -21.01
C LYS A 40 -10.27 -27.42 -21.18
N ALA A 41 -11.11 -26.63 -20.55
CA ALA A 41 -10.89 -25.20 -20.47
C ALA A 41 -9.44 -24.97 -19.99
N PRO A 42 -8.63 -24.20 -20.70
CA PRO A 42 -7.36 -23.77 -20.15
C PRO A 42 -7.69 -23.07 -18.83
N ILE A 43 -7.27 -23.69 -17.72
CA ILE A 43 -7.27 -23.01 -16.44
C ILE A 43 -6.19 -21.95 -16.57
N ALA A 44 -6.53 -20.81 -17.14
CA ALA A 44 -5.78 -19.60 -16.94
C ALA A 44 -5.94 -19.23 -15.47
N LEU A 45 -5.21 -19.94 -14.63
CA LEU A 45 -4.80 -19.40 -13.35
C LEU A 45 -3.86 -18.24 -13.67
N ASN A 46 -4.41 -17.13 -14.12
CA ASN A 46 -3.79 -15.84 -13.93
C ASN A 46 -3.72 -15.67 -12.42
N LYS A 47 -2.64 -16.25 -11.86
CA LYS A 47 -2.33 -16.08 -10.44
C LYS A 47 -2.13 -14.59 -10.28
N ALA A 48 -3.13 -13.92 -9.71
CA ALA A 48 -3.09 -12.48 -9.48
C ALA A 48 -1.75 -12.14 -8.83
N TYR A 49 -1.02 -11.19 -9.41
CA TYR A 49 0.25 -10.80 -8.81
C TYR A 49 -0.03 -10.12 -7.47
N PRO A 50 0.68 -10.51 -6.39
CA PRO A 50 0.40 -9.99 -5.06
C PRO A 50 0.94 -8.55 -4.91
N ILE A 51 0.24 -7.56 -5.48
CA ILE A 51 0.68 -6.15 -5.49
C ILE A 51 0.78 -5.52 -4.09
N PHE A 52 0.10 -6.07 -3.09
CA PHE A 52 0.15 -5.60 -1.71
C PHE A 52 1.21 -6.33 -0.87
N GLN A 53 2.31 -6.76 -1.49
CA GLN A 53 3.54 -7.14 -0.83
C GLN A 53 4.52 -5.98 -0.81
N GLU A 54 5.60 -6.08 -0.03
CA GLU A 54 6.56 -4.99 0.21
C GLU A 54 6.96 -4.24 -1.07
N ALA A 55 7.45 -4.95 -2.08
CA ALA A 55 7.91 -4.34 -3.33
C ALA A 55 6.77 -3.66 -4.10
N GLY A 56 5.58 -4.28 -4.14
CA GLY A 56 4.40 -3.70 -4.78
C GLY A 56 3.89 -2.47 -4.05
N LEU A 57 3.90 -2.48 -2.71
CA LEU A 57 3.51 -1.32 -1.89
C LEU A 57 4.44 -0.12 -2.11
N LYS A 58 5.75 -0.34 -2.29
CA LYS A 58 6.70 0.73 -2.64
C LYS A 58 6.38 1.34 -4.01
N VAL A 59 6.03 0.52 -5.00
CA VAL A 59 5.62 1.00 -6.33
C VAL A 59 4.31 1.77 -6.24
N ILE A 60 3.27 1.22 -5.61
CA ILE A 60 1.96 1.88 -5.47
C ILE A 60 2.11 3.21 -4.73
N PHE A 61 2.91 3.26 -3.68
CA PHE A 61 3.21 4.49 -2.95
C PHE A 61 3.77 5.57 -3.88
N TYR A 62 4.76 5.24 -4.70
CA TYR A 62 5.32 6.18 -5.66
C TYR A 62 4.27 6.67 -6.68
N LEU A 63 3.42 5.77 -7.18
CA LEU A 63 2.36 6.14 -8.12
C LEU A 63 1.29 7.05 -7.50
N LEU A 64 1.05 6.93 -6.19
CA LEU A 64 0.08 7.74 -5.48
C LEU A 64 0.61 9.15 -5.14
N GLN A 65 1.92 9.35 -5.03
CA GLN A 65 2.50 10.66 -4.70
C GLN A 65 2.20 11.73 -5.76
N ASP A 66 2.18 11.34 -7.03
CA ASP A 66 1.85 12.21 -8.15
C ASP A 66 1.13 11.41 -9.24
N VAL A 67 0.06 11.98 -9.78
CA VAL A 67 -0.75 11.36 -10.85
C VAL A 67 0.05 11.10 -12.12
N ASP A 68 1.09 11.88 -12.37
CA ASP A 68 1.93 11.75 -13.56
C ASP A 68 2.97 10.62 -13.42
N ASN A 69 3.21 10.14 -12.20
CA ASN A 69 4.14 9.05 -11.94
C ASN A 69 3.75 7.74 -12.65
N VAL A 70 2.45 7.49 -12.84
CA VAL A 70 1.98 6.31 -13.58
C VAL A 70 2.41 6.34 -15.05
N GLY A 71 2.65 7.52 -15.61
CA GLY A 71 3.14 7.73 -16.98
C GLY A 71 4.64 7.49 -17.16
N LYS A 72 5.42 7.50 -16.08
CA LYS A 72 6.88 7.35 -16.10
C LYS A 72 7.32 6.00 -16.65
N THR A 73 8.51 5.96 -17.24
CA THR A 73 9.10 4.70 -17.72
C THR A 73 9.40 3.74 -16.55
N PHE A 74 9.48 2.45 -16.83
CA PHE A 74 9.83 1.46 -15.80
C PHE A 74 11.20 1.71 -15.17
N ARG A 75 12.14 2.33 -15.91
CA ARG A 75 13.46 2.69 -15.38
C ARG A 75 13.36 3.83 -14.38
N GLU A 76 12.63 4.90 -14.71
CA GLU A 76 12.38 6.00 -13.78
C GLU A 76 11.68 5.52 -12.49
N ILE A 77 10.66 4.66 -12.62
CA ILE A 77 9.98 4.09 -11.45
C ILE A 77 10.96 3.23 -10.61
N LYS A 78 11.81 2.42 -11.27
CA LYS A 78 12.83 1.62 -10.59
C LYS A 78 13.77 2.48 -9.75
N GLU A 79 14.25 3.58 -10.32
CA GLU A 79 15.16 4.51 -9.63
C GLU A 79 14.54 5.09 -8.35
N GLN A 80 13.22 5.25 -8.30
CA GLN A 80 12.50 5.81 -7.16
C GLN A 80 12.12 4.77 -6.10
N CYS A 81 11.84 3.54 -6.51
CA CYS A 81 11.24 2.53 -5.63
C CYS A 81 12.23 1.46 -5.14
N ASP A 82 13.43 1.39 -5.70
CA ASP A 82 14.43 0.35 -5.44
C ASP A 82 13.86 -1.08 -5.59
N VAL A 83 13.18 -1.32 -6.71
CA VAL A 83 12.58 -2.62 -7.06
C VAL A 83 12.99 -3.05 -8.46
N SER A 84 12.85 -4.34 -8.78
CA SER A 84 13.20 -4.86 -10.11
C SER A 84 12.23 -4.36 -11.21
N LEU A 85 12.71 -4.25 -12.45
CA LEU A 85 11.86 -3.90 -13.61
C LEU A 85 10.72 -4.92 -13.79
N GLY A 86 10.97 -6.20 -13.53
CA GLY A 86 9.95 -7.24 -13.60
C GLY A 86 8.84 -7.04 -12.55
N THR A 87 9.21 -6.63 -11.34
CA THR A 87 8.25 -6.28 -10.30
C THR A 87 7.36 -5.11 -10.73
N ILE A 88 7.96 -4.03 -11.26
CA ILE A 88 7.23 -2.85 -11.73
C ILE A 88 6.23 -3.24 -12.83
N LYS A 89 6.68 -4.03 -13.82
CA LYS A 89 5.80 -4.53 -14.87
C LYS A 89 4.62 -5.29 -14.28
N ASN A 90 4.89 -6.27 -13.42
CA ASN A 90 3.85 -7.12 -12.83
C ASN A 90 2.85 -6.29 -11.99
N VAL A 91 3.33 -5.30 -11.24
CA VAL A 91 2.47 -4.40 -10.46
C VAL A 91 1.56 -3.58 -11.36
N LEU A 92 2.10 -2.98 -12.44
CA LEU A 92 1.31 -2.18 -13.37
C LEU A 92 0.29 -3.04 -14.14
N ASP A 93 0.67 -4.24 -14.59
CA ASP A 93 -0.21 -5.19 -15.27
C ASP A 93 -1.38 -5.60 -14.34
N GLU A 94 -1.09 -5.86 -13.05
CA GLU A 94 -2.12 -6.21 -12.08
C GLU A 94 -3.01 -5.02 -11.72
N LEU A 95 -2.45 -3.80 -11.59
CA LEU A 95 -3.24 -2.58 -11.40
C LEU A 95 -4.17 -2.30 -12.58
N GLU A 96 -3.74 -2.62 -13.81
CA GLU A 96 -4.58 -2.54 -15.00
C GLU A 96 -5.71 -3.58 -14.98
N THR A 97 -5.40 -4.82 -14.62
CA THR A 97 -6.38 -5.89 -14.44
C THR A 97 -7.45 -5.51 -13.41
N ARG A 98 -7.04 -4.87 -12.31
CA ARG A 98 -7.94 -4.38 -11.25
C ARG A 98 -8.63 -3.05 -11.57
N LYS A 99 -8.41 -2.48 -12.74
CA LYS A 99 -8.98 -1.20 -13.20
C LYS A 99 -8.47 0.05 -12.47
N PHE A 100 -7.36 -0.05 -11.74
CA PHE A 100 -6.69 1.11 -11.15
C PHE A 100 -5.81 1.87 -12.14
N VAL A 101 -5.33 1.20 -13.19
CA VAL A 101 -4.58 1.81 -14.30
C VAL A 101 -5.32 1.58 -15.60
N LEU A 102 -5.43 2.62 -16.41
CA LEU A 102 -5.91 2.55 -17.79
C LEU A 102 -4.74 2.86 -18.71
N THR A 103 -4.35 1.91 -19.55
CA THR A 103 -3.34 2.10 -20.59
C THR A 103 -4.01 2.50 -21.89
N THR A 104 -3.60 3.62 -22.44
CA THR A 104 -4.00 4.11 -23.75
C THR A 104 -2.80 4.07 -24.72
N LYS A 105 -3.02 4.31 -26.01
CA LYS A 105 -1.92 4.40 -27.00
C LYS A 105 -0.87 5.47 -26.67
N ARG A 106 -1.24 6.47 -25.85
CA ARG A 106 -0.38 7.63 -25.56
C ARG A 106 0.17 7.65 -24.13
N LYS A 107 -0.61 7.18 -23.15
CA LYS A 107 -0.24 7.26 -21.73
C LYS A 107 -1.01 6.27 -20.87
N ARG A 108 -0.46 6.00 -19.68
CA ARG A 108 -1.16 5.36 -18.57
C ARG A 108 -1.82 6.42 -17.70
N ILE A 109 -2.99 6.12 -17.15
CA ILE A 109 -3.79 7.02 -16.32
C ILE A 109 -4.18 6.26 -15.06
N LEU A 110 -3.95 6.85 -13.91
CA LEU A 110 -4.39 6.33 -12.61
C LEU A 110 -5.88 6.61 -12.42
N LYS A 111 -6.65 5.58 -12.10
CA LYS A 111 -8.09 5.62 -11.84
C LYS A 111 -8.37 5.22 -10.39
N ASP A 112 -9.55 5.63 -9.90
CA ASP A 112 -10.03 5.25 -8.56
C ASP A 112 -8.94 5.39 -7.46
N LYS A 113 -8.30 6.57 -7.47
CA LYS A 113 -7.14 6.86 -6.61
C LYS A 113 -7.49 6.71 -5.13
N ARG A 114 -8.70 7.12 -4.75
CA ARG A 114 -9.16 7.03 -3.36
C ARG A 114 -9.17 5.59 -2.88
N ARG A 115 -9.78 4.70 -3.61
CA ARG A 115 -9.83 3.28 -3.27
C ARG A 115 -8.44 2.66 -3.26
N LEU A 116 -7.57 3.04 -4.19
CA LEU A 116 -6.18 2.55 -4.20
C LEU A 116 -5.41 3.05 -2.98
N LEU A 117 -5.61 4.30 -2.57
CA LEU A 117 -5.02 4.86 -1.35
C LEU A 117 -5.50 4.11 -0.11
N ASP A 118 -6.80 3.86 0.03
CA ASP A 118 -7.36 3.15 1.19
C ASP A 118 -6.78 1.72 1.28
N LEU A 119 -6.70 1.00 0.16
CA LEU A 119 -6.07 -0.32 0.10
C LEU A 119 -4.57 -0.27 0.41
N TRP A 120 -3.88 0.76 -0.06
CA TRP A 120 -2.47 0.93 0.22
C TRP A 120 -2.23 1.20 1.71
N VAL A 121 -3.00 2.09 2.33
CA VAL A 121 -2.89 2.42 3.76
C VAL A 121 -3.10 1.19 4.63
N GLU A 122 -4.15 0.40 4.37
CA GLU A 122 -4.42 -0.85 5.09
C GLU A 122 -3.21 -1.81 5.01
N ASN A 123 -2.71 -2.05 3.81
CA ASN A 123 -1.60 -2.98 3.61
C ASN A 123 -0.24 -2.41 4.04
N TYR A 124 -0.05 -1.09 4.04
CA TYR A 124 1.15 -0.45 4.56
C TYR A 124 1.39 -0.83 6.02
N HIS A 125 0.38 -0.73 6.88
CA HIS A 125 0.51 -1.06 8.30
C HIS A 125 0.77 -2.53 8.58
N HIS A 126 0.15 -3.41 7.80
CA HIS A 126 0.24 -4.86 8.03
C HIS A 126 1.42 -5.53 7.32
N VAL A 127 1.91 -4.96 6.23
CA VAL A 127 2.90 -5.61 5.38
C VAL A 127 4.21 -4.84 5.28
N LEU A 128 4.18 -3.52 5.06
CA LEU A 128 5.39 -2.74 4.80
C LEU A 128 6.00 -2.15 6.08
N LYS A 129 5.22 -1.40 6.89
CA LYS A 129 5.73 -0.73 8.11
C LYS A 129 6.41 -1.71 9.08
N PRO A 130 5.90 -2.93 9.35
CA PRO A 130 6.55 -3.90 10.23
C PRO A 130 7.89 -4.44 9.71
N LYS A 131 8.16 -4.30 8.41
CA LYS A 131 9.43 -4.75 7.81
C LYS A 131 10.50 -3.66 7.77
N LEU A 132 10.13 -2.43 8.04
CA LEU A 132 11.10 -1.34 8.12
C LEU A 132 12.02 -1.60 9.33
N LEU A 133 13.32 -1.40 9.12
CA LEU A 133 14.26 -1.43 10.23
C LEU A 133 13.92 -0.34 11.23
N VAL A 134 13.93 -0.67 12.53
CA VAL A 134 13.53 0.23 13.61
C VAL A 134 14.65 0.36 14.63
N LYS A 135 14.83 1.57 15.15
CA LYS A 135 15.66 1.86 16.33
C LYS A 135 14.98 2.87 17.21
N HIS A 136 15.30 2.82 18.51
CA HIS A 136 14.74 3.73 19.49
C HIS A 136 15.83 4.68 20.02
N PHE A 137 15.39 5.91 20.27
CA PHE A 137 16.18 6.95 20.87
C PHE A 137 15.39 7.65 21.96
N ALA A 138 16.08 8.20 22.94
CA ALA A 138 15.51 9.07 23.96
C ALA A 138 15.87 10.52 23.65
N PHE A 139 15.02 11.46 24.01
CA PHE A 139 15.40 12.86 24.07
C PHE A 139 16.52 13.04 25.10
N ARG A 140 17.35 14.06 24.91
CA ARG A 140 18.41 14.41 25.83
C ARG A 140 17.89 14.71 27.24
N ASP A 141 16.79 15.44 27.29
CA ASP A 141 16.10 15.91 28.49
C ASP A 141 14.65 16.28 28.17
N GLU A 142 13.84 16.53 29.20
CA GLU A 142 12.44 16.88 29.09
C GLU A 142 12.21 18.21 28.34
N GLN A 143 13.17 19.14 28.45
CA GLN A 143 13.13 20.40 27.70
C GLN A 143 13.24 20.15 26.18
N SER A 144 14.15 19.28 25.77
CA SER A 144 14.33 18.89 24.36
C SER A 144 13.08 18.21 23.82
N LYS A 145 12.38 17.39 24.64
CA LYS A 145 11.12 16.76 24.29
C LYS A 145 10.00 17.79 24.11
N THR A 146 9.87 18.72 25.06
CA THR A 146 8.84 19.77 24.98
C THR A 146 9.07 20.71 23.79
N GLN A 147 10.33 20.92 23.41
CA GLN A 147 10.72 21.79 22.29
C GLN A 147 11.17 20.98 21.05
N TRP A 148 10.58 19.81 20.83
CA TRP A 148 10.94 18.90 19.75
C TRP A 148 10.88 19.58 18.36
N ASP A 149 9.95 20.51 18.18
CA ASP A 149 9.74 21.27 16.94
C ASP A 149 10.87 22.24 16.61
N LYS A 150 11.67 22.60 17.61
CA LYS A 150 12.88 23.43 17.45
C LYS A 150 14.13 22.62 17.13
N ILE A 151 14.06 21.28 17.20
CA ILE A 151 15.19 20.41 16.87
C ILE A 151 15.42 20.42 15.37
N VAL A 152 16.57 20.94 14.93
CA VAL A 152 17.00 20.87 13.54
C VAL A 152 17.52 19.47 13.25
N LEU A 153 16.75 18.70 12.49
CA LEU A 153 17.18 17.35 12.10
C LEU A 153 18.27 17.43 11.02
N PRO A 154 19.28 16.54 11.08
CA PRO A 154 20.26 16.40 10.01
C PRO A 154 19.61 16.05 8.68
N GLU A 155 20.30 16.41 7.58
CA GLU A 155 19.86 16.02 6.23
C GLU A 155 19.66 14.50 6.13
N GLY A 156 18.62 14.06 5.42
CA GLY A 156 18.23 12.66 5.28
C GLY A 156 17.40 12.13 6.45
N ILE A 157 17.09 12.96 7.45
CA ILE A 157 16.19 12.62 8.56
C ILE A 157 14.98 13.56 8.54
N CYS A 158 13.78 13.02 8.68
CA CYS A 158 12.57 13.82 8.80
C CYS A 158 11.63 13.27 9.88
N TRP A 159 10.88 14.18 10.50
CA TRP A 159 9.80 13.80 11.40
C TRP A 159 8.70 13.06 10.63
N GLY A 160 8.10 12.06 11.26
CA GLY A 160 6.97 11.25 10.76
C GLY A 160 5.77 11.34 11.68
N GLY A 161 4.74 10.56 11.38
CA GLY A 161 3.56 10.40 12.22
C GLY A 161 2.94 11.70 12.71
N GLU A 162 2.66 11.79 14.02
CA GLU A 162 2.06 12.96 14.67
C GLU A 162 2.93 14.22 14.55
N CYS A 163 4.26 14.08 14.59
CA CYS A 163 5.16 15.23 14.47
C CYS A 163 5.09 15.85 13.08
N ALA A 164 5.09 15.04 12.02
CA ALA A 164 4.96 15.53 10.66
C ALA A 164 3.57 16.15 10.44
N ALA A 165 2.51 15.58 10.99
CA ALA A 165 1.17 16.14 10.94
C ALA A 165 1.09 17.52 11.59
N TYR A 166 1.73 17.69 12.75
CA TYR A 166 1.83 19.00 13.41
C TYR A 166 2.55 20.03 12.51
N GLN A 167 3.64 19.63 11.87
CA GLN A 167 4.38 20.52 10.96
C GLN A 167 3.55 20.95 9.74
N VAL A 168 2.58 20.14 9.31
CA VAL A 168 1.69 20.47 8.18
C VAL A 168 0.66 21.54 8.55
N ASN A 169 -0.02 21.40 9.69
CA ASN A 169 -1.17 22.27 9.99
C ASN A 169 -1.32 22.68 11.46
N GLY A 170 -0.43 22.25 12.35
CA GLY A 170 -0.43 22.63 13.77
C GLY A 170 -1.61 22.06 14.58
N TYR A 171 -2.44 21.21 13.98
CA TYR A 171 -3.69 20.75 14.62
C TYR A 171 -3.46 19.76 15.76
N LEU A 172 -2.59 18.74 15.51
CA LEU A 172 -2.38 17.62 16.42
C LEU A 172 -1.08 17.80 17.22
N THR A 173 -1.15 18.13 18.52
CA THR A 173 0.04 18.13 19.37
C THR A 173 0.58 16.72 19.53
N PRO A 174 1.84 16.43 19.16
CA PRO A 174 2.40 15.10 19.19
C PRO A 174 2.50 14.50 20.59
N GLN A 175 2.15 13.23 20.68
CA GLN A 175 2.40 12.37 21.86
C GLN A 175 3.35 11.23 21.51
N LYS A 176 3.46 10.91 20.19
CA LYS A 176 4.39 9.94 19.64
C LYS A 176 5.39 10.65 18.75
N PHE A 177 6.66 10.29 18.89
CA PHE A 177 7.74 10.90 18.13
C PHE A 177 8.31 9.86 17.18
N GLU A 178 7.95 9.96 15.92
CA GLU A 178 8.45 9.09 14.85
C GLU A 178 9.38 9.87 13.93
N ILE A 179 10.43 9.19 13.46
CA ILE A 179 11.44 9.74 12.54
C ILE A 179 11.67 8.73 11.43
N TYR A 180 11.90 9.21 10.22
CA TYR A 180 12.36 8.40 9.08
C TYR A 180 13.74 8.86 8.61
N THR A 181 14.61 7.89 8.27
CA THR A 181 15.98 8.16 7.85
C THR A 181 16.45 7.26 6.71
N ASP A 182 17.23 7.80 5.78
CA ASP A 182 18.02 7.06 4.78
C ASP A 182 19.53 7.19 4.99
N VAL A 183 19.93 7.85 6.09
CA VAL A 183 21.34 8.02 6.49
C VAL A 183 21.67 7.20 7.72
N ALA A 184 22.95 7.20 8.12
CA ALA A 184 23.40 6.48 9.29
C ALA A 184 22.67 6.93 10.56
N TRP A 185 22.12 5.97 11.29
CA TRP A 185 21.31 6.18 12.51
C TRP A 185 21.96 7.08 13.55
N GLY A 186 23.30 6.99 13.67
CA GLY A 186 24.08 7.83 14.58
C GLY A 186 24.01 9.33 14.28
N ASN A 187 23.55 9.73 13.09
CA ASN A 187 23.41 11.16 12.77
C ASN A 187 22.39 11.86 13.66
N LEU A 188 21.36 11.16 14.15
CA LEU A 188 20.41 11.73 15.09
C LEU A 188 21.05 12.15 16.40
N MET A 189 22.12 11.47 16.83
CA MET A 189 22.84 11.84 18.05
C MET A 189 23.46 13.25 18.00
N LYS A 190 23.65 13.81 16.80
CA LYS A 190 24.09 15.21 16.62
C LYS A 190 23.08 16.22 17.15
N THR A 191 21.80 15.83 17.30
CA THR A 191 20.76 16.67 17.90
C THR A 191 20.74 16.59 19.44
N GLY A 192 21.60 15.74 20.03
CA GLY A 192 21.61 15.44 21.45
C GLY A 192 20.72 14.23 21.82
N ALA A 193 20.01 13.63 20.88
CA ALA A 193 19.27 12.40 21.14
C ALA A 193 20.22 11.25 21.51
N MET A 194 19.81 10.40 22.44
CA MET A 194 20.58 9.28 22.95
C MET A 194 19.99 7.96 22.47
N ARG A 195 20.84 7.02 22.09
CA ARG A 195 20.38 5.67 21.73
C ARG A 195 19.81 4.99 22.97
N ALA A 196 18.65 4.40 22.83
CA ALA A 196 17.94 3.68 23.91
C ALA A 196 17.41 2.34 23.40
N THR A 197 17.21 1.37 24.28
CA THR A 197 16.51 0.13 23.96
C THR A 197 15.01 0.38 23.87
N GLU A 198 14.51 1.19 24.80
CA GLU A 198 13.14 1.74 24.83
C GLU A 198 13.28 3.25 25.00
N GLY A 199 12.82 4.02 24.04
CA GLY A 199 12.92 5.48 24.04
C GLY A 199 11.71 6.10 23.37
N GLU A 200 11.49 7.37 23.63
CA GLU A 200 10.30 8.08 23.15
C GLU A 200 10.31 8.30 21.62
N ILE A 201 11.50 8.29 21.00
CA ILE A 201 11.65 8.51 19.56
C ILE A 201 11.82 7.16 18.88
N THR A 202 10.87 6.83 18.00
CA THR A 202 10.96 5.65 17.13
C THR A 202 11.48 6.06 15.76
N MET A 203 12.61 5.51 15.34
CA MET A 203 13.26 5.83 14.07
C MET A 203 13.14 4.65 13.13
N TYR A 204 12.54 4.89 11.95
CA TYR A 204 12.35 3.92 10.88
C TYR A 204 13.32 4.14 9.71
N GLN A 205 13.66 3.07 9.03
CA GLN A 205 14.34 3.15 7.74
C GLN A 205 13.39 3.71 6.69
N LYS A 206 13.83 4.76 6.02
CA LYS A 206 13.10 5.39 4.91
C LYS A 206 13.09 4.48 3.67
N PHE A 207 11.99 4.43 2.94
CA PHE A 207 11.82 3.59 1.75
C PHE A 207 11.45 4.40 0.49
N TRP A 208 11.48 5.71 0.56
CA TRP A 208 11.22 6.62 -0.57
C TRP A 208 12.40 7.56 -0.80
N LYS A 209 12.46 8.22 -1.95
CA LYS A 209 13.42 9.26 -2.28
C LYS A 209 12.89 10.65 -1.93
N GLY A 210 13.80 11.57 -1.65
CA GLY A 210 13.45 12.95 -1.27
C GLY A 210 13.71 13.26 0.20
N SER A 211 13.78 14.55 0.56
CA SER A 211 14.12 15.01 1.92
C SER A 211 12.89 15.22 2.82
N THR A 212 11.72 15.40 2.22
CA THR A 212 10.49 15.71 2.96
C THR A 212 9.67 14.46 3.25
N MET A 213 8.87 14.52 4.31
CA MET A 213 7.89 13.49 4.64
C MET A 213 6.69 13.58 3.67
N PRO A 214 6.36 12.53 2.90
CA PRO A 214 5.23 12.58 1.98
C PRO A 214 3.89 12.63 2.72
N ILE A 215 2.99 13.49 2.26
CA ILE A 215 1.66 13.68 2.90
C ILE A 215 0.85 12.37 2.98
N ILE A 216 0.91 11.54 1.95
CA ILE A 216 0.25 10.22 1.94
C ILE A 216 0.75 9.35 3.10
N LEU A 217 2.04 9.41 3.42
CA LEU A 217 2.61 8.62 4.49
C LEU A 217 2.25 9.18 5.87
N ILE A 218 2.17 10.52 6.00
CA ILE A 218 1.64 11.17 7.21
C ILE A 218 0.20 10.71 7.47
N TYR A 219 -0.63 10.77 6.42
CA TYR A 219 -2.03 10.28 6.48
C TYR A 219 -2.12 8.82 6.92
N ALA A 220 -1.29 7.96 6.32
CA ALA A 220 -1.24 6.56 6.68
C ALA A 220 -0.81 6.36 8.13
N ASP A 221 0.30 6.95 8.57
CA ASP A 221 0.80 6.79 9.93
C ASP A 221 -0.26 7.17 10.98
N LEU A 222 -0.97 8.29 10.77
CA LEU A 222 -2.04 8.71 11.67
C LEU A 222 -3.20 7.71 11.74
N LEU A 223 -3.61 7.14 10.61
CA LEU A 223 -4.67 6.13 10.60
C LEU A 223 -4.25 4.85 11.32
N GLY A 224 -2.98 4.46 11.20
CA GLY A 224 -2.44 3.27 11.85
C GLY A 224 -2.37 3.36 13.37
N ASP A 225 -2.36 4.55 13.93
CA ASP A 225 -2.44 4.76 15.37
C ASP A 225 -3.79 4.33 15.97
N GLY A 226 -4.86 4.38 15.16
CA GLY A 226 -6.18 3.88 15.51
C GLY A 226 -6.93 4.67 16.62
N ASN A 227 -6.32 5.71 17.18
CA ASN A 227 -6.97 6.55 18.18
C ASN A 227 -7.80 7.67 17.51
N SER A 228 -8.87 8.13 18.17
CA SER A 228 -9.79 9.13 17.62
C SER A 228 -9.12 10.44 17.23
N ARG A 229 -8.12 10.87 17.99
CA ARG A 229 -7.38 12.12 17.79
C ARG A 229 -6.53 12.07 16.50
N SER A 230 -5.81 10.98 16.28
CA SER A 230 -5.02 10.76 15.06
C SER A 230 -5.92 10.58 13.84
N ILE A 231 -7.07 9.88 13.98
CA ILE A 231 -8.05 9.73 12.90
C ILE A 231 -8.64 11.09 12.50
N GLU A 232 -8.95 11.95 13.46
CA GLU A 232 -9.45 13.30 13.17
C GLU A 232 -8.41 14.14 12.42
N ALA A 233 -7.14 14.10 12.86
CA ALA A 233 -6.04 14.77 12.18
C ALA A 233 -5.82 14.22 10.76
N ALA A 234 -5.91 12.90 10.58
CA ALA A 234 -5.82 12.26 9.26
C ALA A 234 -6.94 12.76 8.33
N ASN A 235 -8.18 12.87 8.83
CA ASN A 235 -9.30 13.38 8.05
C ASN A 235 -9.09 14.85 7.62
N LYS A 236 -8.50 15.69 8.46
CA LYS A 236 -8.12 17.06 8.08
C LYS A 236 -7.08 17.04 6.95
N ILE A 237 -6.00 16.27 7.09
CA ILE A 237 -4.98 16.13 6.05
C ILE A 237 -5.59 15.62 4.74
N LEU A 238 -6.50 14.65 4.80
CA LEU A 238 -7.19 14.15 3.62
C LEU A 238 -8.01 15.25 2.93
N ASN A 239 -8.65 16.12 3.71
CA ASN A 239 -9.51 17.17 3.19
C ASN A 239 -8.71 18.31 2.57
N ASP A 240 -7.63 18.70 3.18
CA ASP A 240 -6.89 19.91 2.85
C ASP A 240 -5.73 19.62 1.87
N GLU A 241 -4.94 18.56 2.15
CA GLU A 241 -3.71 18.25 1.41
C GLU A 241 -3.89 17.15 0.35
N LEU A 242 -4.85 16.25 0.54
CA LEU A 242 -5.13 15.13 -0.34
C LEU A 242 -6.49 15.25 -1.04
N SER A 243 -6.96 16.50 -1.26
CA SER A 243 -8.27 16.77 -1.89
C SER A 243 -8.41 16.18 -3.30
N ASN A 244 -7.30 15.97 -4.01
CA ASN A 244 -7.26 15.29 -5.31
C ASN A 244 -7.54 13.77 -5.26
N PHE A 245 -7.71 13.20 -4.06
CA PHE A 245 -8.12 11.82 -3.82
C PHE A 245 -9.63 11.68 -3.48
N LYS A 246 -10.36 12.77 -3.43
CA LYS A 246 -11.81 12.74 -3.20
C LYS A 246 -12.59 12.32 -4.43
#